data_89f7e6d35f008a85c9fe7bf7aec2895a
#
_entry.id   89f7e6d35f008a85c9fe7bf7aec2895a
#
_cell.length_a   1.000
_cell.length_b   1.000
_cell.length_c   1.000
_cell.angle_alpha   90.00
_cell.angle_beta   90.00
_cell.angle_gamma   90.00
#
_symmetry.space_group_name_H-M   'P 1'
#
loop_
_entity.id
_entity.type
_entity.pdbx_description
1 polymer ?
#
loop_
_entity_poly.entity_id
_entity_poly.type
_entity_poly.pdbx_seq_one_letter_code
_entity_poly.pdbx_strand_id
1 'polypeptide(L)'
;MRKIKIEFPKANITCYATVLEDKFPELADELWERIAEPMECEAHNTLSTGDYVQCRPIPPFHVPKNIGDQSNPLGGSDVPALCDCVNGDIAWSGWYFACTYGHCSEPLPNMGPIMARVDDEYLEDFHKGGHDCWNHTYLYHELATVIFSRGEEA
;
A
#
# COMPACT_ATOMS: atom_id res chain seq x y z
N MET A 1 19.00 -4.15 -1.05
CA MET A 1 17.64 -3.86 -1.53
C MET A 1 16.89 -2.99 -0.53
N ARG A 2 16.19 -2.00 -1.03
CA ARG A 2 15.40 -1.11 -0.19
C ARG A 2 14.20 -1.84 0.39
N LYS A 3 13.97 -1.67 1.68
CA LYS A 3 12.84 -2.28 2.41
C LYS A 3 11.92 -1.19 2.94
N ILE A 4 10.64 -1.46 2.90
CA ILE A 4 9.62 -0.65 3.53
C ILE A 4 9.22 -1.33 4.83
N LYS A 5 9.15 -0.57 5.91
CA LYS A 5 8.58 -1.02 7.17
C LYS A 5 7.12 -0.58 7.21
N ILE A 6 6.22 -1.51 7.48
CA ILE A 6 4.78 -1.28 7.52
C ILE A 6 4.29 -1.63 8.92
N GLU A 7 3.70 -0.67 9.61
CA GLU A 7 3.22 -0.87 10.96
C GLU A 7 1.70 -0.71 11.01
N PHE A 8 1.05 -1.66 11.68
CA PHE A 8 -0.37 -1.61 12.03
C PHE A 8 -0.46 -1.39 13.54
N PRO A 9 -0.49 -0.12 14.02
CA PRO A 9 -0.34 0.16 15.45
C PRO A 9 -1.40 -0.49 16.33
N LYS A 10 -2.66 -0.48 15.90
CA LYS A 10 -3.76 -1.04 16.69
C LYS A 10 -3.69 -2.57 16.81
N ALA A 11 -3.12 -3.24 15.82
CA ALA A 11 -2.94 -4.69 15.84
C ALA A 11 -1.60 -5.12 16.45
N ASN A 12 -0.70 -4.17 16.71
CA ASN A 12 0.67 -4.42 17.14
C ASN A 12 1.41 -5.36 16.17
N ILE A 13 1.27 -5.09 14.88
CA ILE A 13 1.88 -5.86 13.80
C ILE A 13 2.87 -4.98 13.05
N THR A 14 4.02 -5.55 12.73
CA THR A 14 5.04 -4.93 11.87
C THR A 14 5.42 -5.90 10.78
N CYS A 15 5.39 -5.42 9.52
CA CYS A 15 5.77 -6.19 8.35
C CYS A 15 6.85 -5.45 7.58
N TYR A 16 7.56 -6.18 6.71
CA TYR A 16 8.55 -5.61 5.81
C TYR A 16 8.23 -6.01 4.38
N ALA A 17 8.44 -5.06 3.47
CA ALA A 17 8.24 -5.27 2.05
C ALA A 17 9.50 -4.86 1.28
N THR A 18 9.73 -5.49 0.15
CA THR A 18 10.85 -5.16 -0.74
C THR A 18 10.36 -4.24 -1.85
N VAL A 19 11.06 -3.13 -2.07
CA VAL A 19 10.77 -2.21 -3.17
C VAL A 19 11.17 -2.88 -4.48
N LEU A 20 10.26 -2.85 -5.46
CA LEU A 20 10.48 -3.40 -6.80
C LEU A 20 10.94 -2.24 -7.70
N GLU A 21 12.22 -2.21 -8.05
CA GLU A 21 12.85 -1.08 -8.71
C GLU A 21 13.05 -1.25 -10.21
N ASP A 22 12.93 -2.48 -10.70
CA ASP A 22 13.42 -2.83 -12.03
C ASP A 22 12.63 -2.18 -13.17
N LYS A 23 11.30 -2.17 -13.08
CA LYS A 23 10.46 -1.62 -14.15
C LYS A 23 10.33 -0.10 -14.09
N PHE A 24 10.23 0.46 -12.90
CA PHE A 24 9.96 1.87 -12.69
C PHE A 24 10.92 2.47 -11.66
N PRO A 25 12.22 2.58 -12.00
CA PRO A 25 13.22 3.04 -11.04
C PRO A 25 12.97 4.47 -10.55
N GLU A 26 12.48 5.35 -11.41
CA GLU A 26 12.18 6.74 -11.01
C GLU A 26 11.01 6.79 -10.03
N LEU A 27 9.99 5.97 -10.24
CA LEU A 27 8.86 5.87 -9.33
C LEU A 27 9.28 5.26 -7.99
N ALA A 28 10.16 4.27 -8.02
CA ALA A 28 10.72 3.67 -6.81
C ALA A 28 11.53 4.69 -6.00
N ASP A 29 12.32 5.53 -6.66
CA ASP A 29 13.05 6.62 -6.02
C ASP A 29 12.10 7.62 -5.37
N GLU A 30 11.04 7.99 -6.07
CA GLU A 30 10.03 8.91 -5.54
C GLU A 30 9.31 8.33 -4.32
N LEU A 31 8.95 7.05 -4.37
CA LEU A 31 8.37 6.35 -3.23
C LEU A 31 9.31 6.38 -2.03
N TRP A 32 10.59 6.11 -2.26
CA TRP A 32 11.61 6.09 -1.21
C TRP A 32 11.77 7.45 -0.55
N GLU A 33 11.73 8.53 -1.33
CA GLU A 33 11.77 9.88 -0.79
C GLU A 33 10.54 10.23 0.03
N ARG A 34 9.36 9.75 -0.38
CA ARG A 34 8.10 10.00 0.33
C ARG A 34 8.07 9.40 1.72
N ILE A 35 8.80 8.33 1.95
CA ILE A 35 8.87 7.66 3.25
C ILE A 35 10.19 7.92 3.99
N ALA A 36 10.94 8.94 3.59
CA ALA A 36 12.15 9.36 4.31
C ALA A 36 11.85 9.69 5.77
N GLU A 37 10.72 10.36 6.02
CA GLU A 37 10.13 10.46 7.33
C GLU A 37 8.96 9.48 7.41
N PRO A 38 8.69 8.87 8.57
CA PRO A 38 7.55 7.98 8.70
C PRO A 38 6.25 8.64 8.25
N MET A 39 5.52 7.95 7.39
CA MET A 39 4.26 8.42 6.83
C MET A 39 3.11 7.72 7.50
N GLU A 40 2.37 8.44 8.36
CA GLU A 40 1.14 7.92 8.94
C GLU A 40 0.01 8.06 7.93
N CYS A 41 -0.71 6.98 7.72
CA CYS A 41 -1.82 6.92 6.78
C CYS A 41 -3.10 6.50 7.46
N GLU A 42 -4.23 7.04 6.97
CA GLU A 42 -5.55 6.51 7.26
C GLU A 42 -5.74 5.23 6.45
N ALA A 43 -6.22 4.18 7.09
CA ALA A 43 -6.59 2.95 6.41
C ALA A 43 -8.02 3.06 5.89
N HIS A 44 -8.17 3.08 4.56
CA HIS A 44 -9.46 3.14 3.90
C HIS A 44 -9.72 1.83 3.19
N ASN A 45 -10.43 0.93 3.86
CA ASN A 45 -10.84 -0.34 3.27
C ASN A 45 -12.08 -0.14 2.41
N THR A 46 -12.21 -0.94 1.35
CA THR A 46 -13.38 -0.94 0.50
C THR A 46 -14.24 -2.15 0.82
N LEU A 47 -15.56 -2.00 0.70
CA LEU A 47 -16.50 -3.06 1.09
C LEU A 47 -16.58 -4.18 0.06
N SER A 48 -16.62 -3.83 -1.23
CA SER A 48 -16.94 -4.77 -2.31
C SER A 48 -15.73 -5.26 -3.09
N THR A 49 -14.57 -4.65 -2.91
CA THR A 49 -13.35 -5.01 -3.66
C THR A 49 -12.76 -6.33 -3.19
N GLY A 50 -12.80 -6.57 -1.87
CA GLY A 50 -12.18 -7.71 -1.22
C GLY A 50 -11.16 -7.25 -0.18
N ASP A 51 -10.11 -8.02 -0.02
CA ASP A 51 -9.06 -7.76 0.98
C ASP A 51 -8.08 -6.71 0.46
N TYR A 52 -8.52 -5.46 0.44
CA TYR A 52 -7.85 -4.33 -0.16
C TYR A 52 -8.00 -3.10 0.74
N VAL A 53 -6.92 -2.35 0.92
CA VAL A 53 -6.92 -1.12 1.72
C VAL A 53 -6.10 -0.04 1.03
N GLN A 54 -6.68 1.16 0.93
CA GLN A 54 -5.97 2.35 0.48
C GLN A 54 -5.46 3.09 1.70
N CYS A 55 -4.15 3.22 1.80
CA CYS A 55 -3.51 3.93 2.91
C CYS A 55 -3.21 5.36 2.47
N ARG A 56 -3.99 6.31 3.00
CA ARG A 56 -3.97 7.72 2.60
C ARG A 56 -3.23 8.55 3.64
N PRO A 57 -2.26 9.40 3.22
CA PRO A 57 -1.45 10.17 4.15
C PRO A 57 -2.26 11.10 5.06
N ILE A 58 -1.82 11.24 6.30
CA ILE A 58 -2.37 12.18 7.28
C ILE A 58 -1.23 13.14 7.71
N PRO A 59 -1.31 14.44 7.46
CA PRO A 59 -2.33 15.12 6.66
C PRO A 59 -2.24 14.77 5.17
N PRO A 60 -3.30 14.92 4.42
CA PRO A 60 -3.28 14.61 2.98
C PRO A 60 -2.30 15.53 2.25
N PHE A 61 -1.73 15.03 1.17
CA PHE A 61 -0.92 15.87 0.30
C PHE A 61 -1.81 16.87 -0.43
N HIS A 62 -1.48 18.15 -0.32
CA HIS A 62 -2.20 19.18 -1.05
C HIS A 62 -1.96 19.09 -2.56
N VAL A 63 -0.72 18.84 -2.93
CA VAL A 63 -0.32 18.67 -4.33
C VAL A 63 0.63 17.48 -4.36
N PRO A 64 0.20 16.31 -4.78
CA PRO A 64 1.12 15.21 -5.00
C PRO A 64 2.05 15.57 -6.15
N LYS A 65 3.27 15.07 -6.13
CA LYS A 65 4.14 15.20 -7.29
C LYS A 65 3.48 14.56 -8.50
N ASN A 66 3.71 15.14 -9.65
CA ASN A 66 3.11 14.68 -10.90
C ASN A 66 3.80 13.40 -11.38
N ILE A 67 3.36 12.29 -10.84
CA ILE A 67 3.79 10.95 -11.27
C ILE A 67 2.61 10.14 -11.78
N GLY A 68 1.65 10.85 -12.35
CA GLY A 68 0.38 10.31 -12.79
C GLY A 68 -0.73 10.59 -11.78
N ASP A 69 -1.94 10.32 -12.17
CA ASP A 69 -3.10 10.42 -11.31
C ASP A 69 -3.85 9.08 -11.26
N GLN A 70 -4.94 9.06 -10.54
CA GLN A 70 -5.72 7.85 -10.32
C GLN A 70 -6.27 7.25 -11.62
N SER A 71 -6.62 8.10 -12.59
CA SER A 71 -7.17 7.67 -13.88
C SER A 71 -6.10 7.39 -14.94
N ASN A 72 -4.91 7.95 -14.76
CA ASN A 72 -3.77 7.78 -15.67
C ASN A 72 -2.46 7.70 -14.88
N PRO A 73 -2.27 6.63 -14.10
CA PRO A 73 -1.07 6.48 -13.30
C PRO A 73 0.16 6.28 -14.18
N LEU A 74 1.31 6.69 -13.66
CA LEU A 74 2.57 6.35 -14.29
C LEU A 74 2.72 4.83 -14.30
N GLY A 75 3.15 4.28 -15.42
CA GLY A 75 3.17 2.84 -15.61
C GLY A 75 2.02 2.32 -16.48
N GLY A 76 0.95 3.09 -16.64
CA GLY A 76 -0.13 2.85 -17.60
C GLY A 76 -0.56 1.39 -17.77
N SER A 77 -0.10 0.73 -18.82
CA SER A 77 -0.48 -0.64 -19.16
C SER A 77 0.05 -1.70 -18.18
N ASP A 78 1.00 -1.36 -17.32
CA ASP A 78 1.53 -2.26 -16.29
C ASP A 78 0.79 -2.14 -14.95
N VAL A 79 -0.32 -1.42 -14.91
CA VAL A 79 -1.20 -1.38 -13.75
C VAL A 79 -2.09 -2.63 -13.78
N PRO A 80 -1.97 -3.54 -12.79
CA PRO A 80 -2.77 -4.75 -12.80
C PRO A 80 -4.20 -4.48 -12.40
N ALA A 81 -5.11 -5.36 -12.82
CA ALA A 81 -6.45 -5.38 -12.25
C ALA A 81 -6.39 -5.86 -10.79
N LEU A 82 -7.28 -5.34 -9.96
CA LEU A 82 -7.33 -5.72 -8.54
C LEU A 82 -7.49 -7.22 -8.34
N CYS A 83 -8.33 -7.87 -9.17
CA CYS A 83 -8.55 -9.32 -9.08
C CYS A 83 -7.32 -10.16 -9.45
N ASP A 84 -6.32 -9.57 -10.10
CA ASP A 84 -5.06 -10.25 -10.43
C ASP A 84 -3.97 -10.01 -9.38
N CYS A 85 -4.24 -9.17 -8.39
CA CYS A 85 -3.31 -8.94 -7.28
C CYS A 85 -3.43 -10.03 -6.22
N VAL A 86 -2.34 -10.23 -5.50
CA VAL A 86 -2.26 -11.24 -4.44
C VAL A 86 -1.85 -10.61 -3.12
N ASN A 87 -2.05 -11.35 -2.03
CA ASN A 87 -1.63 -10.91 -0.71
C ASN A 87 -0.16 -10.48 -0.71
N GLY A 88 0.09 -9.25 -0.27
CA GLY A 88 1.43 -8.67 -0.21
C GLY A 88 1.75 -7.70 -1.33
N ASP A 89 0.89 -7.58 -2.35
CA ASP A 89 1.09 -6.61 -3.42
C ASP A 89 0.77 -5.20 -2.93
N ILE A 90 1.72 -4.28 -3.15
CA ILE A 90 1.57 -2.87 -2.79
C ILE A 90 1.73 -2.04 -4.05
N ALA A 91 0.64 -1.41 -4.47
CA ALA A 91 0.61 -0.50 -5.60
C ALA A 91 0.84 0.95 -5.13
N TRP A 92 1.48 1.75 -5.97
CA TRP A 92 1.72 3.16 -5.66
C TRP A 92 2.00 3.94 -6.94
N SER A 93 1.42 5.12 -7.05
CA SER A 93 1.69 6.04 -8.16
C SER A 93 1.79 7.50 -7.69
N GLY A 94 2.13 7.70 -6.42
CA GLY A 94 2.32 9.02 -5.85
C GLY A 94 1.21 9.48 -4.91
N TRP A 95 0.09 8.77 -4.88
CA TRP A 95 -1.08 9.15 -4.08
C TRP A 95 -1.19 8.33 -2.81
N TYR A 96 -1.61 7.08 -2.94
CA TYR A 96 -1.92 6.17 -1.84
C TYR A 96 -1.05 4.93 -1.93
N PHE A 97 -0.70 4.36 -0.80
CA PHE A 97 -0.25 2.99 -0.78
C PHE A 97 -1.49 2.10 -0.86
N ALA A 98 -1.65 1.42 -1.97
CA ALA A 98 -2.80 0.55 -2.20
C ALA A 98 -2.37 -0.91 -1.95
N CYS A 99 -2.79 -1.45 -0.82
CA CYS A 99 -2.33 -2.74 -0.33
C CYS A 99 -3.39 -3.81 -0.56
N THR A 100 -3.00 -4.90 -1.19
CA THR A 100 -3.79 -6.12 -1.28
C THR A 100 -3.32 -7.06 -0.19
N TYR A 101 -4.19 -7.38 0.78
CA TYR A 101 -3.81 -8.23 1.91
C TYR A 101 -4.51 -9.58 1.91
N GLY A 102 -5.13 -9.95 0.79
CA GLY A 102 -5.81 -11.22 0.60
C GLY A 102 -6.43 -11.27 -0.79
N HIS A 103 -7.60 -11.85 -0.90
CA HIS A 103 -8.28 -12.03 -2.17
C HIS A 103 -9.12 -10.81 -2.55
N CYS A 104 -9.01 -10.37 -3.80
CA CYS A 104 -9.84 -9.32 -4.40
C CYS A 104 -10.60 -9.88 -5.60
N SER A 105 -11.83 -9.43 -5.78
CA SER A 105 -12.69 -9.90 -6.87
C SER A 105 -12.97 -8.85 -7.95
N GLU A 106 -12.60 -7.59 -7.70
CA GLU A 106 -12.95 -6.49 -8.60
C GLU A 106 -12.01 -6.43 -9.82
N PRO A 107 -12.55 -6.38 -11.06
CA PRO A 107 -11.72 -6.37 -12.26
C PRO A 107 -11.19 -4.99 -12.66
N LEU A 108 -11.40 -3.97 -11.86
CA LEU A 108 -10.92 -2.61 -12.13
C LEU A 108 -9.41 -2.50 -11.88
N PRO A 109 -8.73 -1.54 -12.52
CA PRO A 109 -7.30 -1.36 -12.32
C PRO A 109 -6.98 -0.89 -10.90
N ASN A 110 -5.82 -1.33 -10.40
CA ASN A 110 -5.28 -0.87 -9.12
C ASN A 110 -4.88 0.63 -9.20
N MET A 111 -4.43 1.19 -8.10
CA MET A 111 -4.06 2.61 -7.97
C MET A 111 -2.70 2.94 -8.59
N GLY A 112 -2.06 1.99 -9.18
CA GLY A 112 -0.75 2.14 -9.82
C GLY A 112 -0.11 0.78 -10.05
N PRO A 113 1.13 0.77 -10.58
CA PRO A 113 1.87 -0.47 -10.72
C PRO A 113 2.24 -1.02 -9.35
N ILE A 114 2.56 -2.31 -9.27
CA ILE A 114 3.05 -2.92 -8.03
C ILE A 114 4.47 -2.44 -7.80
N MET A 115 4.67 -1.65 -6.76
CA MET A 115 5.95 -1.02 -6.45
C MET A 115 6.68 -1.66 -5.29
N ALA A 116 5.99 -2.49 -4.51
CA ALA A 116 6.61 -3.25 -3.43
C ALA A 116 5.84 -4.54 -3.19
N ARG A 117 6.50 -5.49 -2.61
CA ARG A 117 5.89 -6.76 -2.21
C ARG A 117 6.31 -7.13 -0.81
N VAL A 118 5.34 -7.44 0.03
CA VAL A 118 5.60 -7.91 1.40
C VAL A 118 6.40 -9.20 1.34
N ASP A 119 7.46 -9.28 2.13
CA ASP A 119 8.32 -10.46 2.19
C ASP A 119 7.51 -11.67 2.70
N ASP A 120 7.78 -12.84 2.16
CA ASP A 120 6.96 -14.05 2.37
C ASP A 120 6.71 -14.36 3.84
N GLU A 121 7.72 -14.15 4.69
CA GLU A 121 7.61 -14.43 6.12
C GLU A 121 6.60 -13.54 6.86
N TYR A 122 6.19 -12.42 6.25
CA TYR A 122 5.24 -11.46 6.86
C TYR A 122 3.84 -11.50 6.23
N LEU A 123 3.61 -12.37 5.25
CA LEU A 123 2.34 -12.39 4.52
C LEU A 123 1.13 -12.69 5.42
N GLU A 124 1.27 -13.61 6.35
CA GLU A 124 0.19 -13.91 7.29
C GLU A 124 -0.10 -12.73 8.21
N ASP A 125 0.92 -12.10 8.73
CA ASP A 125 0.77 -10.92 9.59
C ASP A 125 0.20 -9.73 8.82
N PHE A 126 0.60 -9.57 7.56
CA PHE A 126 0.07 -8.52 6.69
C PHE A 126 -1.43 -8.71 6.45
N HIS A 127 -1.86 -9.93 6.20
CA HIS A 127 -3.28 -10.27 6.07
C HIS A 127 -4.05 -9.92 7.34
N LYS A 128 -3.52 -10.30 8.50
CA LYS A 128 -4.13 -9.98 9.80
C LYS A 128 -4.24 -8.48 10.04
N GLY A 129 -3.18 -7.74 9.71
CA GLY A 129 -3.15 -6.28 9.86
C GLY A 129 -4.20 -5.59 8.99
N GLY A 130 -4.33 -6.01 7.74
CA GLY A 130 -5.34 -5.49 6.84
C GLY A 130 -6.78 -5.80 7.31
N HIS A 131 -7.00 -7.00 7.79
CA HIS A 131 -8.29 -7.41 8.36
C HIS A 131 -8.63 -6.63 9.62
N ASP A 132 -7.66 -6.37 10.47
CA ASP A 132 -7.85 -5.54 11.66
C ASP A 132 -8.29 -4.12 11.28
N CYS A 133 -7.69 -3.53 10.25
CA CYS A 133 -8.13 -2.24 9.71
C CYS A 133 -9.59 -2.29 9.25
N TRP A 134 -9.98 -3.34 8.56
CA TRP A 134 -11.35 -3.53 8.11
C TRP A 134 -12.32 -3.58 9.30
N ASN A 135 -11.97 -4.33 10.33
CA ASN A 135 -12.79 -4.44 11.54
C ASN A 135 -12.98 -3.08 12.22
N HIS A 136 -11.92 -2.30 12.37
CA HIS A 136 -12.01 -0.96 12.95
C HIS A 136 -12.90 -0.04 12.13
N THR A 137 -12.75 -0.05 10.82
CA THR A 137 -13.51 0.82 9.93
C THR A 137 -14.99 0.45 9.88
N TYR A 138 -15.29 -0.82 9.64
CA TYR A 138 -16.65 -1.26 9.35
C TYR A 138 -17.44 -1.76 10.55
N LEU A 139 -16.78 -2.39 11.51
CA LEU A 139 -17.48 -2.94 12.68
C LEU A 139 -17.51 -1.96 13.85
N TYR A 140 -16.42 -1.26 14.07
CA TYR A 140 -16.28 -0.41 15.25
C TYR A 140 -16.41 1.07 14.95
N HIS A 141 -16.39 1.48 13.69
CA HIS A 141 -16.40 2.88 13.26
C HIS A 141 -15.31 3.71 13.93
N GLU A 142 -14.11 3.15 13.95
CA GLU A 142 -12.92 3.77 14.49
C GLU A 142 -11.88 4.00 13.40
N LEU A 143 -11.11 5.09 13.54
CA LEU A 143 -10.00 5.33 12.63
C LEU A 143 -8.92 4.26 12.84
N ALA A 144 -8.55 3.57 11.77
CA ALA A 144 -7.36 2.73 11.76
C ALA A 144 -6.27 3.44 10.98
N THR A 145 -5.03 3.30 11.43
CA THR A 145 -3.86 3.89 10.77
C THR A 145 -2.85 2.83 10.39
N VAL A 146 -2.09 3.12 9.34
CA VAL A 146 -0.95 2.30 8.90
C VAL A 146 0.23 3.25 8.71
N ILE A 147 1.40 2.86 9.20
CA ILE A 147 2.60 3.69 9.10
C ILE A 147 3.59 3.05 8.15
N PHE A 148 4.00 3.81 7.14
CA PHE A 148 5.03 3.41 6.18
C PHE A 148 6.31 4.19 6.48
N SER A 149 7.42 3.47 6.60
CA SER A 149 8.72 4.09 6.82
C SER A 149 9.81 3.26 6.14
N ARG A 150 11.01 3.80 6.08
CA ARG A 150 12.15 3.06 5.56
C ARG A 150 12.53 1.96 6.53
N GLY A 151 12.65 0.75 6.00
CA GLY A 151 13.23 -0.37 6.71
C GLY A 151 14.73 -0.38 6.55
N GLU A 152 15.38 -1.51 6.91
CA GLU A 152 16.80 -1.67 6.71
C GLU A 152 17.12 -1.93 5.23
N GLU A 153 18.22 -1.34 4.76
CA GLU A 153 18.80 -1.68 3.48
C GLU A 153 19.72 -2.89 3.66
N ALA A 154 19.54 -3.86 2.78
CA ALA A 154 20.41 -5.04 2.79
C ALA A 154 21.71 -4.77 2.02
#